data_0e6e49d76a81364ebdbf94f32606ec6b
#
_entry.id   0e6e49d76a81364ebdbf94f32606ec6b
#
_cell.length_a   1.000
_cell.length_b   1.000
_cell.length_c   1.000
_cell.angle_alpha   90.00
_cell.angle_beta   90.00
_cell.angle_gamma   90.00
#
_symmetry.space_group_name_H-M   'P 1'
#
loop_
_entity.id
_entity.type
_entity.pdbx_description
1 polymer ?
#
loop_
_entity_poly.entity_id
_entity_poly.type
_entity_poly.pdbx_seq_one_letter_code
_entity_poly.pdbx_strand_id
1 'polypeptide(L)'
;RWEELVNKVTVAEFLDFSANAFHNIQGIASVNMPQKAADDGPGGSDSHYLNEGGYQGVPYADAADYTSGTRVAPSPVNLAYAWNKELAFENGEIILGESTLVLDLPIMIGPGMNIHRHAYNARGVEYYSEDPILSGYVGSAVVQGAQSKGTLVNIKHMGFNDQEINR
;
A
#
# COMPACT_ATOMS: atom_id res chain seq x y z
N ARG A 1 23.12 8.11 14.01
CA ARG A 1 21.86 7.59 14.57
C ARG A 1 21.28 6.44 13.73
N TRP A 2 21.07 6.62 12.40
CA TRP A 2 20.60 5.55 11.53
C TRP A 2 21.64 4.44 11.35
N GLU A 3 22.90 4.80 11.16
CA GLU A 3 24.02 3.83 11.08
C GLU A 3 24.13 2.98 12.35
N GLU A 4 23.99 3.57 13.52
CA GLU A 4 23.98 2.84 14.79
C GLU A 4 22.84 1.83 14.89
N LEU A 5 21.66 2.18 14.35
CA LEU A 5 20.51 1.27 14.31
C LEU A 5 20.76 0.11 13.34
N VAL A 6 21.18 0.42 12.12
CA VAL A 6 21.46 -0.58 11.07
C VAL A 6 22.56 -1.53 11.49
N ASN A 7 23.61 -1.03 12.16
CA ASN A 7 24.71 -1.87 12.66
C ASN A 7 24.31 -2.86 13.77
N LYS A 8 23.11 -2.73 14.34
CA LYS A 8 22.58 -3.72 15.30
C LYS A 8 21.88 -4.88 14.61
N VAL A 9 21.44 -4.69 13.36
CA VAL A 9 20.75 -5.74 12.60
C VAL A 9 21.74 -6.82 12.23
N THR A 10 21.42 -8.06 12.56
CA THR A 10 22.25 -9.21 12.18
C THR A 10 22.07 -9.55 10.70
N VAL A 11 23.06 -10.22 10.11
CA VAL A 11 22.97 -10.69 8.72
C VAL A 11 21.77 -11.63 8.53
N ALA A 12 21.49 -12.48 9.50
CA ALA A 12 20.35 -13.40 9.44
C ALA A 12 19.02 -12.65 9.40
N GLU A 13 18.83 -11.64 10.27
CA GLU A 13 17.63 -10.79 10.26
C GLU A 13 17.49 -10.00 8.95
N PHE A 14 18.61 -9.48 8.43
CA PHE A 14 18.60 -8.77 7.16
C PHE A 14 18.18 -9.68 5.99
N LEU A 15 18.69 -10.91 5.95
CA LEU A 15 18.33 -11.88 4.92
C LEU A 15 16.85 -12.29 5.04
N ASP A 16 16.38 -12.55 6.26
CA ASP A 16 14.96 -12.88 6.50
C ASP A 16 14.04 -11.74 6.10
N PHE A 17 14.34 -10.51 6.53
CA PHE A 17 13.62 -9.31 6.15
C PHE A 17 13.57 -9.12 4.63
N SER A 18 14.68 -9.37 3.92
CA SER A 18 14.77 -9.17 2.47
C SER A 18 14.09 -10.27 1.66
N ALA A 19 14.10 -11.52 2.17
CA ALA A 19 13.62 -12.68 1.40
C ALA A 19 12.17 -13.05 1.67
N ASN A 20 11.67 -12.78 2.88
CA ASN A 20 10.37 -13.26 3.35
C ASN A 20 9.32 -12.15 3.50
N ALA A 21 9.65 -10.92 3.14
CA ALA A 21 8.69 -9.83 3.10
C ALA A 21 7.84 -9.93 1.82
N PHE A 22 6.57 -10.27 1.95
CA PHE A 22 5.61 -10.29 0.83
C PHE A 22 4.45 -9.35 1.14
N HIS A 23 3.36 -9.83 1.77
CA HIS A 23 2.29 -8.97 2.29
C HIS A 23 2.50 -8.65 3.78
N ASN A 24 3.72 -8.69 4.22
CA ASN A 24 4.12 -8.30 5.57
C ASN A 24 5.56 -7.78 5.55
N ILE A 25 5.99 -7.17 6.65
CA ILE A 25 7.40 -6.98 6.95
C ILE A 25 7.78 -7.89 8.11
N GLN A 26 8.92 -8.55 7.99
CA GLN A 26 9.46 -9.37 9.06
C GLN A 26 9.90 -8.46 10.22
N GLY A 27 9.69 -8.94 11.44
CA GLY A 27 10.22 -8.27 12.61
C GLY A 27 11.74 -8.33 12.63
N ILE A 28 12.37 -7.32 13.20
CA ILE A 28 13.82 -7.27 13.43
C ILE A 28 14.04 -7.12 14.95
N ALA A 29 14.29 -8.25 15.61
CA ALA A 29 14.34 -8.31 17.07
C ALA A 29 15.47 -7.46 17.66
N SER A 30 16.63 -7.42 16.99
CA SER A 30 17.80 -6.64 17.43
C SER A 30 17.54 -5.13 17.54
N VAL A 31 16.52 -4.62 16.88
CA VAL A 31 16.12 -3.19 16.92
C VAL A 31 14.68 -2.97 17.43
N ASN A 32 14.08 -4.00 18.04
CA ASN A 32 12.70 -3.97 18.54
C ASN A 32 11.67 -3.59 17.48
N MET A 33 11.89 -3.93 16.22
CA MET A 33 10.91 -3.74 15.16
C MET A 33 9.99 -4.96 15.11
N PRO A 34 8.69 -4.79 15.39
CA PRO A 34 7.74 -5.90 15.32
C PRO A 34 7.46 -6.30 13.88
N GLN A 35 7.05 -7.54 13.68
CA GLN A 35 6.44 -7.96 12.43
C GLN A 35 5.10 -7.26 12.25
N LYS A 36 4.82 -6.79 11.03
CA LYS A 36 3.55 -6.14 10.66
C LYS A 36 3.07 -6.61 9.30
N ALA A 37 1.77 -6.78 9.18
CA ALA A 37 1.15 -7.02 7.90
C ALA A 37 1.06 -5.74 7.07
N ALA A 38 1.02 -5.90 5.77
CA ALA A 38 0.79 -4.82 4.82
C ALA A 38 -0.63 -4.97 4.24
N ASP A 39 -1.29 -3.85 4.01
CA ASP A 39 -2.57 -3.80 3.33
C ASP A 39 -2.38 -3.61 1.82
N ASP A 40 -3.22 -4.21 1.02
CA ASP A 40 -3.31 -3.98 -0.43
C ASP A 40 -4.72 -3.49 -0.75
N GLY A 41 -4.83 -2.66 -1.75
CA GLY A 41 -6.13 -2.16 -2.18
C GLY A 41 -6.19 -0.64 -2.25
N PRO A 42 -5.75 -0.05 -3.36
CA PRO A 42 -5.80 1.41 -3.56
C PRO A 42 -7.23 1.96 -3.65
N GLY A 43 -8.22 1.09 -3.80
CA GLY A 43 -9.66 1.42 -3.76
C GLY A 43 -10.33 1.17 -2.42
N GLY A 44 -9.58 0.82 -1.39
CA GLY A 44 -10.02 0.43 -0.05
C GLY A 44 -9.31 -0.85 0.38
N SER A 45 -9.27 -1.12 1.69
CA SER A 45 -8.65 -2.33 2.23
C SER A 45 -9.25 -3.58 1.63
N ASP A 46 -8.39 -4.54 1.27
CA ASP A 46 -8.84 -5.84 0.80
C ASP A 46 -9.40 -6.66 1.96
N SER A 47 -10.72 -6.88 1.95
CA SER A 47 -11.41 -7.65 2.98
C SER A 47 -10.95 -9.12 3.09
N HIS A 48 -10.23 -9.62 2.07
CA HIS A 48 -9.66 -10.96 2.09
C HIS A 48 -8.73 -11.18 3.28
N TYR A 49 -7.89 -10.22 3.58
CA TYR A 49 -6.97 -10.30 4.72
C TYR A 49 -7.67 -10.20 6.08
N LEU A 50 -8.85 -9.61 6.13
CA LEU A 50 -9.61 -9.43 7.35
C LEU A 50 -10.37 -10.70 7.75
N ASN A 51 -10.74 -11.54 6.77
CA ASN A 51 -11.56 -12.72 7.00
C ASN A 51 -10.77 -13.96 7.44
N GLU A 52 -9.46 -13.97 7.32
CA GLU A 52 -8.62 -15.15 7.57
C GLU A 52 -7.87 -15.13 8.91
N GLY A 53 -8.23 -14.24 9.82
CA GLY A 53 -7.61 -14.17 11.17
C GLY A 53 -6.17 -13.70 11.17
N GLY A 54 -5.75 -13.01 10.13
CA GLY A 54 -4.41 -12.50 9.96
C GLY A 54 -3.72 -13.04 8.70
N TYR A 55 -2.72 -12.34 8.22
CA TYR A 55 -1.93 -12.76 7.08
C TYR A 55 -0.58 -13.32 7.55
N GLN A 56 -0.23 -14.53 7.11
CA GLN A 56 1.03 -15.21 7.45
C GLN A 56 1.31 -15.29 8.97
N GLY A 57 0.25 -15.47 9.77
CA GLY A 57 0.39 -15.59 11.22
C GLY A 57 0.52 -14.25 11.97
N VAL A 58 0.42 -13.13 11.28
CA VAL A 58 0.28 -11.81 11.92
C VAL A 58 -1.19 -11.62 12.28
N PRO A 59 -1.56 -11.58 13.57
CA PRO A 59 -2.94 -11.45 13.98
C PRO A 59 -3.46 -10.05 13.61
N TYR A 60 -4.66 -10.00 13.04
CA TYR A 60 -5.44 -8.77 12.99
C TYR A 60 -6.15 -8.57 14.34
N ALA A 61 -6.30 -7.33 14.76
CA ALA A 61 -7.29 -6.99 15.75
C ALA A 61 -8.66 -7.42 15.21
N ASP A 62 -9.58 -7.73 16.06
CA ASP A 62 -10.85 -8.44 15.79
C ASP A 62 -11.52 -8.04 14.45
N ALA A 63 -11.39 -8.88 13.43
CA ALA A 63 -11.78 -8.58 12.05
C ALA A 63 -13.28 -8.25 11.89
N ALA A 64 -14.12 -8.77 12.79
CA ALA A 64 -15.57 -8.55 12.75
C ALA A 64 -15.97 -7.10 12.99
N ASP A 65 -15.21 -6.38 13.81
CA ASP A 65 -15.49 -4.98 14.14
C ASP A 65 -15.03 -4.01 13.03
N TYR A 66 -14.11 -4.44 12.19
CA TYR A 66 -13.49 -3.58 11.16
C TYR A 66 -14.12 -3.71 9.78
N THR A 67 -14.73 -4.83 9.45
CA THR A 67 -15.36 -5.05 8.14
C THR A 67 -16.53 -4.09 7.85
N SER A 68 -17.15 -3.52 8.88
CA SER A 68 -18.22 -2.54 8.73
C SER A 68 -17.73 -1.10 8.48
N GLY A 69 -16.44 -0.85 8.63
CA GLY A 69 -15.86 0.49 8.56
C GLY A 69 -14.94 0.76 7.36
N THR A 70 -14.56 -0.26 6.61
CA THR A 70 -13.70 -0.06 5.44
C THR A 70 -14.46 0.64 4.32
N ARG A 71 -13.94 1.78 3.90
CA ARG A 71 -14.56 2.58 2.85
C ARG A 71 -14.08 2.11 1.48
N VAL A 72 -15.00 2.10 0.52
CA VAL A 72 -14.66 1.91 -0.89
C VAL A 72 -14.40 3.28 -1.50
N ALA A 73 -13.22 3.46 -2.05
CA ALA A 73 -12.82 4.68 -2.75
C ALA A 73 -13.04 4.56 -4.26
N PRO A 74 -13.09 5.69 -4.97
CA PRO A 74 -12.97 5.70 -6.41
C PRO A 74 -11.68 5.00 -6.85
N SER A 75 -11.74 4.29 -7.98
CA SER A 75 -10.51 3.74 -8.56
C SER A 75 -9.50 4.86 -8.88
N PRO A 76 -8.20 4.58 -8.88
CA PRO A 76 -7.18 5.57 -9.21
C PRO A 76 -7.41 6.32 -10.52
N VAL A 77 -7.91 5.64 -11.56
CA VAL A 77 -8.25 6.28 -12.82
C VAL A 77 -9.37 7.32 -12.67
N ASN A 78 -10.41 7.02 -11.88
CA ASN A 78 -11.49 7.97 -11.61
C ASN A 78 -11.01 9.18 -10.80
N LEU A 79 -10.10 8.94 -9.85
CA LEU A 79 -9.49 10.01 -9.08
C LEU A 79 -8.66 10.95 -9.97
N ALA A 80 -7.92 10.39 -10.94
CA ALA A 80 -7.17 11.18 -11.90
C ALA A 80 -8.06 12.02 -12.81
N TYR A 81 -9.24 11.53 -13.19
CA TYR A 81 -10.22 12.30 -13.98
C TYR A 81 -10.74 13.55 -13.27
N ALA A 82 -10.67 13.59 -11.96
CA ALA A 82 -11.07 14.78 -11.20
C ALA A 82 -10.09 15.96 -11.35
N TRP A 83 -8.85 15.73 -11.76
CA TRP A 83 -7.79 16.76 -11.89
C TRP A 83 -7.63 17.61 -10.63
N ASN A 84 -7.91 17.03 -9.47
CA ASN A 84 -7.97 17.72 -8.19
C ASN A 84 -6.98 17.11 -7.19
N LYS A 85 -5.94 17.86 -6.87
CA LYS A 85 -4.87 17.42 -5.97
C LYS A 85 -5.34 17.33 -4.52
N GLU A 86 -6.20 18.22 -4.09
CA GLU A 86 -6.76 18.25 -2.74
C GLU A 86 -7.61 17.00 -2.51
N LEU A 87 -8.47 16.66 -3.47
CA LEU A 87 -9.26 15.42 -3.42
C LEU A 87 -8.36 14.18 -3.41
N ALA A 88 -7.27 14.20 -4.16
CA ALA A 88 -6.30 13.10 -4.17
C ALA A 88 -5.61 12.95 -2.81
N PHE A 89 -5.24 14.06 -2.16
CA PHE A 89 -4.68 14.05 -0.82
C PHE A 89 -5.69 13.51 0.20
N GLU A 90 -6.93 13.99 0.20
CA GLU A 90 -8.00 13.51 1.07
C GLU A 90 -8.27 12.01 0.86
N ASN A 91 -8.26 11.54 -0.38
CA ASN A 91 -8.37 10.12 -0.69
C ASN A 91 -7.26 9.31 -0.02
N GLY A 92 -6.01 9.76 -0.13
CA GLY A 92 -4.88 9.13 0.54
C GLY A 92 -5.00 9.16 2.07
N GLU A 93 -5.42 10.28 2.62
CA GLU A 93 -5.62 10.48 4.04
C GLU A 93 -6.70 9.55 4.61
N ILE A 94 -7.86 9.49 3.96
CA ILE A 94 -9.02 8.76 4.43
C ILE A 94 -8.89 7.27 4.13
N ILE A 95 -8.58 6.90 2.89
CA ILE A 95 -8.65 5.50 2.45
C ILE A 95 -7.40 4.73 2.87
N LEU A 96 -6.23 5.25 2.56
CA LEU A 96 -4.97 4.56 2.85
C LEU A 96 -4.49 4.82 4.28
N GLY A 97 -4.72 6.02 4.81
CA GLY A 97 -4.31 6.40 6.15
C GLY A 97 -5.20 5.81 7.24
N GLU A 98 -6.51 5.83 7.08
CA GLU A 98 -7.44 5.25 8.06
C GLU A 98 -7.28 3.74 8.18
N SER A 99 -7.02 3.01 7.08
CA SER A 99 -6.73 1.58 7.14
C SER A 99 -5.58 1.27 8.07
N THR A 100 -4.52 2.07 8.02
CA THR A 100 -3.37 1.94 8.93
C THR A 100 -3.79 2.12 10.39
N LEU A 101 -4.61 3.11 10.68
CA LEU A 101 -5.01 3.43 12.06
C LEU A 101 -6.06 2.44 12.60
N VAL A 102 -7.00 2.04 11.75
CA VAL A 102 -8.14 1.19 12.15
C VAL A 102 -7.75 -0.28 12.16
N LEU A 103 -6.96 -0.73 11.18
CA LEU A 103 -6.62 -2.13 11.01
C LEU A 103 -5.23 -2.50 11.58
N ASP A 104 -4.49 -1.53 12.12
CA ASP A 104 -3.09 -1.71 12.54
C ASP A 104 -2.20 -2.28 11.41
N LEU A 105 -2.48 -1.88 10.16
CA LEU A 105 -1.73 -2.25 8.97
C LEU A 105 -0.91 -1.04 8.51
N PRO A 106 0.30 -0.85 9.07
CA PRO A 106 1.05 0.39 8.87
C PRO A 106 1.68 0.53 7.49
N ILE A 107 1.50 -0.46 6.62
CA ILE A 107 2.10 -0.48 5.29
C ILE A 107 1.00 -0.67 4.26
N MET A 108 0.93 0.25 3.30
CA MET A 108 0.08 0.14 2.12
C MET A 108 0.90 -0.28 0.91
N ILE A 109 0.51 -1.39 0.28
CA ILE A 109 1.04 -1.85 -1.01
C ILE A 109 0.28 -1.13 -2.14
N GLY A 110 0.67 0.07 -2.40
CA GLY A 110 0.06 0.99 -3.36
C GLY A 110 0.53 2.42 -3.10
N PRO A 111 0.09 3.38 -3.92
CA PRO A 111 -0.75 3.22 -5.10
C PRO A 111 -0.01 2.60 -6.30
N GLY A 112 -0.78 2.11 -7.27
CA GLY A 112 -0.27 1.70 -8.58
C GLY A 112 0.10 2.92 -9.42
N MET A 113 1.37 3.00 -9.85
CA MET A 113 1.90 4.18 -10.55
C MET A 113 2.31 3.90 -11.99
N ASN A 114 2.02 2.71 -12.52
CA ASN A 114 2.24 2.42 -13.93
C ASN A 114 1.32 3.29 -14.79
N ILE A 115 1.77 3.62 -15.99
CA ILE A 115 0.97 4.42 -16.92
C ILE A 115 0.15 3.53 -17.85
N HIS A 116 -1.00 4.03 -18.33
CA HIS A 116 -1.85 3.32 -19.29
C HIS A 116 -1.21 3.29 -20.67
N ARG A 117 -0.33 2.34 -20.91
CA ARG A 117 0.36 2.18 -22.21
C ARG A 117 -0.42 1.34 -23.20
N HIS A 118 -1.34 0.51 -22.73
CA HIS A 118 -2.09 -0.43 -23.55
C HIS A 118 -3.52 -0.60 -23.06
N ALA A 119 -4.49 -0.46 -23.98
CA ALA A 119 -5.91 -0.52 -23.63
C ALA A 119 -6.38 -1.89 -23.10
N TYR A 120 -5.65 -2.96 -23.40
CA TYR A 120 -5.97 -4.31 -22.94
C TYR A 120 -5.30 -4.70 -21.63
N ASN A 121 -4.69 -3.77 -20.93
CA ASN A 121 -4.20 -4.03 -19.59
C ASN A 121 -5.39 -4.14 -18.62
N ALA A 122 -5.72 -5.35 -18.19
CA ALA A 122 -6.81 -5.61 -17.26
C ALA A 122 -6.66 -4.87 -15.91
N ARG A 123 -5.43 -4.52 -15.52
CA ARG A 123 -5.13 -3.77 -14.30
C ARG A 123 -5.08 -2.25 -14.50
N GLY A 124 -5.44 -1.74 -15.66
CA GLY A 124 -5.50 -0.30 -15.91
C GLY A 124 -6.34 0.48 -14.91
N VAL A 125 -7.37 -0.13 -14.33
CA VAL A 125 -8.21 0.45 -13.27
C VAL A 125 -7.43 0.83 -12.00
N GLU A 126 -6.31 0.20 -11.73
CA GLU A 126 -5.44 0.48 -10.58
C GLU A 126 -4.48 1.65 -10.82
N TYR A 127 -4.38 2.16 -12.03
CA TYR A 127 -3.43 3.19 -12.44
C TYR A 127 -4.15 4.49 -12.76
N TYR A 128 -3.46 5.61 -12.61
CA TYR A 128 -4.09 6.92 -12.70
C TYR A 128 -4.37 7.36 -14.13
N SER A 129 -3.38 7.30 -15.03
CA SER A 129 -3.48 7.91 -16.36
C SER A 129 -2.45 7.32 -17.34
N GLU A 130 -2.65 7.61 -18.61
CA GLU A 130 -1.63 7.46 -19.66
C GLU A 130 -0.57 8.58 -19.62
N ASP A 131 -0.91 9.72 -18.99
CA ASP A 131 0.00 10.84 -18.80
C ASP A 131 0.84 10.65 -17.54
N PRO A 132 2.19 10.55 -17.66
CA PRO A 132 3.06 10.37 -16.50
C PRO A 132 3.08 11.58 -15.57
N ILE A 133 2.83 12.80 -16.08
CA ILE A 133 2.80 14.00 -15.25
C ILE A 133 1.54 14.01 -14.39
N LEU A 134 0.38 13.74 -14.97
CA LEU A 134 -0.87 13.62 -14.23
C LEU A 134 -0.80 12.49 -13.20
N SER A 135 -0.31 11.33 -13.61
CA SER A 135 -0.13 10.18 -12.71
C SER A 135 0.78 10.54 -11.52
N GLY A 136 1.90 11.17 -11.78
CA GLY A 136 2.82 11.63 -10.73
C GLY A 136 2.20 12.69 -9.82
N TYR A 137 1.47 13.62 -10.37
CA TYR A 137 0.82 14.71 -9.64
C TYR A 137 -0.27 14.19 -8.69
N VAL A 138 -1.18 13.36 -9.20
CA VAL A 138 -2.27 12.79 -8.40
C VAL A 138 -1.73 11.75 -7.42
N GLY A 139 -0.90 10.82 -7.88
CA GLY A 139 -0.34 9.76 -7.03
C GLY A 139 0.52 10.30 -5.90
N SER A 140 1.32 11.35 -6.13
CA SER A 140 2.09 11.98 -5.06
C SER A 140 1.21 12.61 -3.98
N ALA A 141 0.07 13.16 -4.35
CA ALA A 141 -0.88 13.70 -3.38
C ALA A 141 -1.51 12.59 -2.53
N VAL A 142 -1.90 11.48 -3.14
CA VAL A 142 -2.40 10.30 -2.42
C VAL A 142 -1.35 9.78 -1.43
N VAL A 143 -0.09 9.65 -1.86
CA VAL A 143 1.01 9.22 -0.98
C VAL A 143 1.18 10.18 0.20
N GLN A 144 1.18 11.48 -0.04
CA GLN A 144 1.29 12.48 1.02
C GLN A 144 0.13 12.42 2.01
N GLY A 145 -1.10 12.20 1.52
CA GLY A 145 -2.27 12.01 2.35
C GLY A 145 -2.13 10.78 3.26
N ALA A 146 -1.77 9.62 2.72
CA ALA A 146 -1.54 8.40 3.49
C ALA A 146 -0.42 8.59 4.54
N GLN A 147 0.69 9.18 4.14
CA GLN A 147 1.83 9.42 5.04
C GLN A 147 1.51 10.42 6.15
N SER A 148 0.55 11.32 5.94
CA SER A 148 0.09 12.24 7.00
C SER A 148 -0.52 11.51 8.20
N LYS A 149 -0.98 10.28 8.01
CA LYS A 149 -1.50 9.38 9.05
C LYS A 149 -0.46 8.37 9.57
N GLY A 150 0.77 8.44 9.10
CA GLY A 150 1.85 7.54 9.50
C GLY A 150 1.97 6.26 8.67
N THR A 151 1.20 6.12 7.61
CA THR A 151 1.26 4.96 6.70
C THR A 151 2.58 4.94 5.93
N LEU A 152 3.25 3.81 5.93
CA LEU A 152 4.35 3.54 5.02
C LEU A 152 3.78 3.11 3.66
N VAL A 153 4.18 3.81 2.62
CA VAL A 153 3.63 3.61 1.28
C VAL A 153 4.63 2.90 0.39
N ASN A 154 4.23 1.77 -0.17
CA ASN A 154 5.02 1.01 -1.13
C ASN A 154 4.44 1.16 -2.53
N ILE A 155 4.95 2.11 -3.28
CA ILE A 155 4.52 2.39 -4.66
C ILE A 155 4.77 1.17 -5.55
N LYS A 156 3.77 0.78 -6.32
CA LYS A 156 3.79 -0.38 -7.23
C LYS A 156 3.33 0.01 -8.65
N HIS A 157 3.60 -0.76 -9.66
CA HIS A 157 4.52 -1.89 -9.71
C HIS A 157 5.82 -1.41 -10.35
N MET A 158 6.92 -2.00 -9.96
CA MET A 158 8.21 -1.64 -10.55
C MET A 158 8.25 -2.01 -12.03
N GLY A 159 8.14 -1.01 -12.89
CA GLY A 159 8.27 -1.09 -14.34
C GLY A 159 7.34 -2.08 -15.06
N PHE A 160 7.02 -1.80 -16.30
CA PHE A 160 6.50 -2.74 -17.30
C PHE A 160 5.29 -3.62 -16.93
N ASN A 161 4.44 -3.21 -16.00
CA ASN A 161 3.21 -3.94 -15.68
C ASN A 161 2.06 -3.53 -16.61
N ASP A 162 2.25 -3.72 -17.91
CA ASP A 162 1.34 -3.26 -18.97
C ASP A 162 0.46 -4.38 -19.54
N GLN A 163 0.70 -5.63 -19.15
CA GLN A 163 0.05 -6.80 -19.72
C GLN A 163 -0.16 -7.88 -18.65
N GLU A 164 -1.35 -8.47 -18.61
CA GLU A 164 -1.70 -9.58 -17.72
C GLU A 164 -1.79 -10.93 -18.43
N ILE A 165 -1.95 -10.96 -19.76
CA ILE A 165 -2.03 -12.20 -20.54
C ILE A 165 -0.67 -12.90 -20.53
N ASN A 166 -0.67 -14.16 -20.09
CA ASN A 166 0.53 -15.01 -19.96
C ASN A 166 1.58 -14.48 -18.95
N ARG A 167 1.13 -13.79 -17.92
CA ARG A 167 1.95 -13.36 -16.80
C ARG A 167 2.36 -14.53 -15.88
#